data_61cc7d715108bfbf59cc64a8ffca1d6c
#
_entry.id   61cc7d715108bfbf59cc64a8ffca1d6c
#
_cell.length_a   1.000
_cell.length_b   1.000
_cell.length_c   1.000
_cell.angle_alpha   90.00
_cell.angle_beta   90.00
_cell.angle_gamma   90.00
#
_symmetry.space_group_name_H-M   'P 1'
#
loop_
_entity.id
_entity.type
_entity.pdbx_description
1 polymer ?
#
loop_
_entity_poly.entity_id
_entity_poly.type
_entity_poly.pdbx_seq_one_letter_code
_entity_poly.pdbx_strand_id
1 'polypeptide(L)'
;MNKFEKIYLDIEQKIKDGVYPIGTMIPSEHKLTEIYSVSRETIRKAQKLLLENGFIQKKQGRGSIVLDYHRFSLPISGLVSYKEIQQDQQINSKTQIIKNDIISAPSFLINQNGVTADEKFIHLIRTRLMNNEVMIIDEDYVRCKMVPEIPTEAAQDSIYQYFENELDLSIGFATKEFVAEKAGPLDIELMHLTPMDYIISVSSHVFMEDTTFFQFTVSHHRLEKFRFSEFARRKPRLNF
;
A
#
# COMPACT_ATOMS: atom_id res chain seq x y z
N MET A 1 -1.44 11.38 15.52
CA MET A 1 -2.49 10.32 15.44
C MET A 1 -3.61 10.61 16.43
N ASN A 2 -4.84 10.69 15.96
CA ASN A 2 -6.03 10.98 16.77
C ASN A 2 -6.46 9.79 17.64
N LYS A 3 -7.23 10.06 18.73
CA LYS A 3 -7.69 8.99 19.63
C LYS A 3 -8.49 7.89 18.92
N PHE A 4 -9.36 8.24 17.95
CA PHE A 4 -10.17 7.26 17.23
C PHE A 4 -9.32 6.39 16.29
N GLU A 5 -8.24 6.92 15.71
CA GLU A 5 -7.29 6.16 14.88
C GLU A 5 -6.54 5.13 15.70
N LYS A 6 -6.07 5.51 16.91
CA LYS A 6 -5.43 4.54 17.84
C LYS A 6 -6.37 3.41 18.22
N ILE A 7 -7.65 3.71 18.46
CA ILE A 7 -8.67 2.71 18.78
C ILE A 7 -8.97 1.83 17.57
N TYR A 8 -9.04 2.40 16.37
CA TYR A 8 -9.18 1.65 15.13
C TYR A 8 -8.07 0.62 14.98
N LEU A 9 -6.79 1.05 15.09
CA LEU A 9 -5.62 0.17 14.96
C LEU A 9 -5.59 -0.92 16.05
N ASP A 10 -5.94 -0.60 17.29
CA ASP A 10 -5.96 -1.58 18.37
C ASP A 10 -7.06 -2.64 18.17
N ILE A 11 -8.25 -2.24 17.71
CA ILE A 11 -9.33 -3.19 17.40
C ILE A 11 -8.98 -4.02 16.15
N GLU A 12 -8.42 -3.41 15.12
CA GLU A 12 -7.91 -4.09 13.92
C GLU A 12 -6.90 -5.17 14.31
N GLN A 13 -5.89 -4.82 15.14
CA GLN A 13 -4.90 -5.77 15.62
C GLN A 13 -5.53 -6.90 16.42
N LYS A 14 -6.46 -6.62 17.33
CA LYS A 14 -7.21 -7.63 18.07
C LYS A 14 -8.03 -8.57 17.19
N ILE A 15 -8.53 -8.08 16.04
CA ILE A 15 -9.19 -8.94 15.05
C ILE A 15 -8.15 -9.83 14.37
N LYS A 16 -7.01 -9.28 13.95
CA LYS A 16 -5.91 -10.02 13.32
C LYS A 16 -5.32 -11.09 14.22
N ASP A 17 -5.17 -10.79 15.51
CA ASP A 17 -4.68 -11.72 16.54
C ASP A 17 -5.75 -12.75 16.99
N GLY A 18 -6.97 -12.68 16.44
CA GLY A 18 -8.05 -13.60 16.79
C GLY A 18 -8.69 -13.37 18.16
N VAL A 19 -8.37 -12.27 18.85
CA VAL A 19 -9.05 -11.87 20.11
C VAL A 19 -10.55 -11.62 19.84
N TYR A 20 -10.86 -11.08 18.66
CA TYR A 20 -12.22 -11.02 18.11
C TYR A 20 -12.30 -11.91 16.87
N PRO A 21 -12.71 -13.18 17.00
CA PRO A 21 -12.70 -14.13 15.90
C PRO A 21 -13.66 -13.75 14.77
N ILE A 22 -13.31 -14.17 13.55
CA ILE A 22 -14.17 -14.02 12.36
C ILE A 22 -15.56 -14.62 12.65
N GLY A 23 -16.61 -13.92 12.23
CA GLY A 23 -18.00 -14.33 12.45
C GLY A 23 -18.56 -14.03 13.84
N THR A 24 -17.75 -13.56 14.78
CA THR A 24 -18.20 -13.14 16.12
C THR A 24 -18.47 -11.65 16.21
N MET A 25 -19.09 -11.21 17.29
CA MET A 25 -19.42 -9.81 17.54
C MET A 25 -18.29 -9.14 18.30
N ILE A 26 -17.86 -7.94 17.86
CA ILE A 26 -17.04 -7.09 18.71
C ILE A 26 -17.87 -6.50 19.86
N PRO A 27 -17.24 -6.04 20.97
CA PRO A 27 -17.94 -5.40 22.06
C PRO A 27 -18.83 -4.25 21.60
N SER A 28 -19.96 -4.03 22.28
CA SER A 28 -20.90 -2.95 21.98
C SER A 28 -20.26 -1.56 22.07
N GLU A 29 -20.84 -0.54 21.40
CA GLU A 29 -20.37 0.85 21.51
C GLU A 29 -20.24 1.29 22.96
N HIS A 30 -21.18 0.91 23.82
CA HIS A 30 -21.14 1.22 25.26
C HIS A 30 -19.94 0.55 25.94
N LYS A 31 -19.75 -0.73 25.70
CA LYS A 31 -18.62 -1.47 26.30
C LYS A 31 -17.26 -0.95 25.80
N LEU A 32 -17.17 -0.57 24.53
CA LEU A 32 -15.96 0.03 23.99
C LEU A 32 -15.67 1.42 24.60
N THR A 33 -16.71 2.23 24.91
CA THR A 33 -16.50 3.51 25.62
C THR A 33 -15.93 3.30 27.02
N GLU A 34 -16.31 2.24 27.71
CA GLU A 34 -15.72 1.86 29.00
C GLU A 34 -14.26 1.40 28.86
N ILE A 35 -14.01 0.47 27.91
CA ILE A 35 -12.66 -0.11 27.68
C ILE A 35 -11.64 0.98 27.35
N TYR A 36 -12.00 1.90 26.44
CA TYR A 36 -11.06 2.93 25.97
C TYR A 36 -11.19 4.27 26.71
N SER A 37 -12.12 4.40 27.64
CA SER A 37 -12.38 5.64 28.40
C SER A 37 -12.53 6.88 27.50
N VAL A 38 -13.36 6.76 26.45
CA VAL A 38 -13.61 7.82 25.45
C VAL A 38 -15.11 8.01 25.18
N SER A 39 -15.45 9.09 24.47
CA SER A 39 -16.82 9.37 24.08
C SER A 39 -17.36 8.35 23.06
N ARG A 40 -18.70 8.20 23.02
CA ARG A 40 -19.39 7.38 22.01
C ARG A 40 -19.06 7.83 20.58
N GLU A 41 -18.90 9.14 20.36
CA GLU A 41 -18.55 9.70 19.06
C GLU A 41 -17.17 9.21 18.58
N THR A 42 -16.19 9.16 19.50
CA THR A 42 -14.85 8.63 19.21
C THR A 42 -14.90 7.15 18.81
N ILE A 43 -15.68 6.34 19.53
CA ILE A 43 -15.88 4.92 19.18
C ILE A 43 -16.57 4.77 17.82
N ARG A 44 -17.59 5.59 17.53
CA ARG A 44 -18.28 5.54 16.23
C ARG A 44 -17.36 5.87 15.06
N LYS A 45 -16.44 6.83 15.23
CA LYS A 45 -15.43 7.14 14.22
C LYS A 45 -14.48 5.95 13.99
N ALA A 46 -13.98 5.33 15.06
CA ALA A 46 -13.14 4.13 14.94
C ALA A 46 -13.89 2.97 14.27
N GLN A 47 -15.13 2.69 14.69
CA GLN A 47 -15.96 1.66 14.06
C GLN A 47 -16.32 1.98 12.61
N LYS A 48 -16.43 3.26 12.23
CA LYS A 48 -16.64 3.67 10.85
C LYS A 48 -15.45 3.27 9.99
N LEU A 49 -14.22 3.51 10.45
CA LEU A 49 -13.01 3.07 9.75
C LEU A 49 -12.96 1.54 9.63
N LEU A 50 -13.22 0.79 10.70
CA LEU A 50 -13.29 -0.68 10.65
C LEU A 50 -14.33 -1.18 9.64
N LEU A 51 -15.48 -0.49 9.56
CA LEU A 51 -16.54 -0.79 8.61
C LEU A 51 -16.11 -0.51 7.17
N GLU A 52 -15.50 0.65 6.92
CA GLU A 52 -15.05 1.09 5.60
C GLU A 52 -13.92 0.20 5.07
N ASN A 53 -13.02 -0.24 5.94
CA ASN A 53 -11.91 -1.14 5.61
C ASN A 53 -12.28 -2.64 5.65
N GLY A 54 -13.56 -2.98 5.83
CA GLY A 54 -14.02 -4.36 5.68
C GLY A 54 -13.74 -5.29 6.86
N PHE A 55 -13.26 -4.80 7.99
CA PHE A 55 -13.03 -5.62 9.20
C PHE A 55 -14.33 -6.02 9.90
N ILE A 56 -15.36 -5.16 9.85
CA ILE A 56 -16.65 -5.41 10.50
C ILE A 56 -17.83 -5.09 9.59
N GLN A 57 -18.99 -5.68 9.89
CA GLN A 57 -20.29 -5.33 9.32
C GLN A 57 -21.28 -5.05 10.44
N LYS A 58 -21.96 -3.90 10.39
CA LYS A 58 -23.07 -3.59 11.33
C LYS A 58 -24.29 -4.44 11.01
N LYS A 59 -24.84 -5.09 12.05
CA LYS A 59 -26.14 -5.75 12.01
C LYS A 59 -27.12 -4.93 12.86
N GLN A 60 -28.18 -4.44 12.24
CA GLN A 60 -29.18 -3.62 12.94
C GLN A 60 -29.73 -4.33 14.17
N GLY A 61 -29.71 -3.65 15.33
CA GLY A 61 -30.17 -4.19 16.62
C GLY A 61 -29.25 -5.24 17.28
N ARG A 62 -28.16 -5.68 16.60
CA ARG A 62 -27.31 -6.77 17.10
C ARG A 62 -25.84 -6.36 17.32
N GLY A 63 -25.40 -5.21 16.79
CA GLY A 63 -24.01 -4.74 16.93
C GLY A 63 -23.19 -4.94 15.66
N SER A 64 -21.87 -5.15 15.80
CA SER A 64 -20.93 -5.28 14.68
C SER A 64 -20.26 -6.65 14.69
N ILE A 65 -20.39 -7.37 13.58
CA ILE A 65 -19.80 -8.69 13.38
C ILE A 65 -18.45 -8.56 12.65
N VAL A 66 -17.45 -9.35 13.05
CA VAL A 66 -16.16 -9.44 12.37
C VAL A 66 -16.33 -10.18 11.04
N LEU A 67 -15.83 -9.58 9.96
CA LEU A 67 -15.82 -10.18 8.64
C LEU A 67 -14.57 -11.05 8.43
N ASP A 68 -14.61 -11.91 7.42
CA ASP A 68 -13.42 -12.65 6.96
C ASP A 68 -12.53 -11.71 6.12
N TYR A 69 -11.61 -11.04 6.79
CA TYR A 69 -10.68 -10.07 6.20
C TYR A 69 -9.52 -10.73 5.44
N HIS A 70 -9.25 -12.05 5.66
CA HIS A 70 -8.19 -12.78 4.95
C HIS A 70 -8.46 -12.95 3.44
N ARG A 71 -9.68 -12.68 3.02
CA ARG A 71 -10.05 -12.71 1.59
C ARG A 71 -9.51 -11.52 0.79
N PHE A 72 -8.93 -10.51 1.46
CA PHE A 72 -8.45 -9.27 0.84
C PHE A 72 -6.93 -9.28 0.78
N SER A 73 -6.36 -9.81 -0.30
CA SER A 73 -4.93 -10.14 -0.36
C SER A 73 -4.00 -9.04 -0.88
N LEU A 74 -4.45 -7.93 -1.36
CA LEU A 74 -3.64 -6.73 -1.67
C LEU A 74 -4.58 -5.52 -1.68
N PRO A 75 -4.54 -4.63 -0.68
CA PRO A 75 -5.34 -3.41 -0.72
C PRO A 75 -4.81 -2.50 -1.83
N ILE A 76 -5.54 -2.45 -2.96
CA ILE A 76 -5.22 -1.51 -4.04
C ILE A 76 -5.57 -0.09 -3.65
N SER A 77 -6.64 0.09 -2.87
CA SER A 77 -7.10 1.39 -2.38
C SER A 77 -6.19 2.02 -1.32
N GLY A 78 -5.23 1.28 -0.76
CA GLY A 78 -4.25 1.80 0.20
C GLY A 78 -2.89 2.11 -0.45
N LEU A 79 -2.24 3.16 0.01
CA LEU A 79 -0.82 3.40 -0.24
C LEU A 79 -0.04 2.66 0.86
N VAL A 80 0.32 1.41 0.58
CA VAL A 80 0.95 0.49 1.52
C VAL A 80 2.31 0.08 0.96
N SER A 81 3.35 0.08 1.79
CA SER A 81 4.68 -0.37 1.40
C SER A 81 4.71 -1.89 1.20
N TYR A 82 5.64 -2.37 0.35
CA TYR A 82 5.82 -3.82 0.18
C TYR A 82 6.13 -4.53 1.50
N LYS A 83 6.89 -3.88 2.40
CA LYS A 83 7.22 -4.42 3.72
C LYS A 83 5.97 -4.62 4.60
N GLU A 84 5.03 -3.68 4.58
CA GLU A 84 3.76 -3.82 5.30
C GLU A 84 2.93 -4.98 4.74
N ILE A 85 2.86 -5.12 3.40
CA ILE A 85 2.22 -6.27 2.74
C ILE A 85 2.91 -7.58 3.14
N GLN A 86 4.24 -7.59 3.13
CA GLN A 86 5.06 -8.76 3.50
C GLN A 86 4.77 -9.20 4.94
N GLN A 87 4.68 -8.24 5.87
CA GLN A 87 4.39 -8.52 7.29
C GLN A 87 2.95 -9.00 7.48
N ASP A 88 1.98 -8.30 6.88
CA ASP A 88 0.55 -8.61 7.03
C ASP A 88 0.20 -10.00 6.45
N GLN A 89 0.83 -10.37 5.33
CA GLN A 89 0.59 -11.65 4.66
C GLN A 89 1.61 -12.74 5.01
N GLN A 90 2.56 -12.47 5.90
CA GLN A 90 3.64 -13.39 6.30
C GLN A 90 4.44 -13.93 5.10
N ILE A 91 4.68 -13.07 4.10
CA ILE A 91 5.41 -13.44 2.89
C ILE A 91 6.90 -13.53 3.20
N ASN A 92 7.50 -14.70 2.99
CA ASN A 92 8.94 -14.85 3.07
C ASN A 92 9.56 -14.49 1.71
N SER A 93 10.06 -13.27 1.60
CA SER A 93 10.72 -12.78 0.39
C SER A 93 12.02 -12.03 0.72
N LYS A 94 12.92 -11.97 -0.27
CA LYS A 94 14.15 -11.18 -0.21
C LYS A 94 14.09 -10.05 -1.22
N THR A 95 14.60 -8.87 -0.82
CA THR A 95 14.78 -7.73 -1.73
C THR A 95 16.22 -7.74 -2.23
N GLN A 96 16.39 -7.60 -3.54
CA GLN A 96 17.69 -7.37 -4.18
C GLN A 96 17.64 -6.04 -4.94
N ILE A 97 18.66 -5.21 -4.72
CA ILE A 97 18.82 -3.94 -5.45
C ILE A 97 19.55 -4.24 -6.76
N ILE A 98 18.93 -3.85 -7.87
CA ILE A 98 19.51 -3.98 -9.22
C ILE A 98 20.15 -2.65 -9.62
N LYS A 99 19.53 -1.54 -9.25
CA LYS A 99 19.99 -0.19 -9.57
C LYS A 99 19.60 0.80 -8.47
N ASN A 100 20.46 1.76 -8.19
CA ASN A 100 20.17 2.89 -7.30
C ASN A 100 21.06 4.08 -7.71
N ASP A 101 20.64 4.81 -8.74
CA ASP A 101 21.43 5.88 -9.36
C ASP A 101 20.64 7.19 -9.42
N ILE A 102 21.36 8.31 -9.40
CA ILE A 102 20.78 9.63 -9.69
C ILE A 102 20.82 9.86 -11.20
N ILE A 103 19.67 10.14 -11.78
CA ILE A 103 19.50 10.42 -13.21
C ILE A 103 18.86 11.81 -13.44
N SER A 104 18.91 12.31 -14.68
CA SER A 104 18.09 13.44 -15.11
C SER A 104 16.61 13.03 -15.17
N ALA A 105 15.70 13.99 -15.08
CA ALA A 105 14.26 13.73 -15.17
C ALA A 105 13.94 12.84 -16.37
N PRO A 106 13.24 11.69 -16.16
CA PRO A 106 12.82 10.83 -17.27
C PRO A 106 11.93 11.60 -18.24
N SER A 107 12.14 11.41 -19.54
CA SER A 107 11.41 12.16 -20.58
C SER A 107 9.88 12.02 -20.46
N PHE A 108 9.40 10.86 -20.02
CA PHE A 108 7.97 10.59 -19.81
C PHE A 108 7.37 11.32 -18.60
N LEU A 109 8.19 11.82 -17.65
CA LEU A 109 7.72 12.62 -16.51
C LEU A 109 7.81 14.13 -16.77
N ILE A 110 8.61 14.56 -17.74
CA ILE A 110 8.78 16.00 -18.05
C ILE A 110 7.43 16.61 -18.49
N ASN A 111 7.13 17.79 -17.96
CA ASN A 111 5.86 18.50 -18.12
C ASN A 111 4.63 17.79 -17.51
N GLN A 112 4.84 16.74 -16.73
CA GLN A 112 3.79 16.11 -15.92
C GLN A 112 3.99 16.47 -14.45
N ASN A 113 2.92 16.74 -13.72
CA ASN A 113 2.92 17.00 -12.28
C ASN A 113 3.96 18.04 -11.84
N GLY A 114 4.26 19.04 -12.67
CA GLY A 114 5.24 20.10 -12.37
C GLY A 114 6.70 19.67 -12.45
N VAL A 115 7.02 18.55 -13.10
CA VAL A 115 8.40 18.10 -13.33
C VAL A 115 9.02 18.89 -14.50
N THR A 116 10.24 19.41 -14.26
CA THR A 116 11.03 20.13 -15.28
C THR A 116 12.24 19.31 -15.76
N ALA A 117 12.77 19.63 -16.92
CA ALA A 117 13.84 18.85 -17.54
C ALA A 117 15.19 18.93 -16.80
N ASP A 118 15.40 19.95 -15.98
CA ASP A 118 16.61 20.17 -15.16
C ASP A 118 16.59 19.42 -13.83
N GLU A 119 15.46 18.84 -13.45
CA GLU A 119 15.34 18.08 -12.20
C GLU A 119 16.12 16.77 -12.23
N LYS A 120 16.47 16.31 -11.02
CA LYS A 120 17.12 15.03 -10.80
C LYS A 120 16.19 14.07 -10.06
N PHE A 121 16.33 12.80 -10.39
CA PHE A 121 15.58 11.69 -9.80
C PHE A 121 16.51 10.58 -9.36
N ILE A 122 16.20 9.95 -8.25
CA ILE A 122 16.76 8.65 -7.91
C ILE A 122 16.00 7.62 -8.73
N HIS A 123 16.71 6.83 -9.51
CA HIS A 123 16.20 5.67 -10.23
C HIS A 123 16.60 4.42 -9.48
N LEU A 124 15.65 3.83 -8.77
CA LEU A 124 15.85 2.64 -7.95
C LEU A 124 15.09 1.46 -8.58
N ILE A 125 15.83 0.38 -8.90
CA ILE A 125 15.23 -0.88 -9.39
C ILE A 125 15.52 -1.97 -8.35
N ARG A 126 14.46 -2.66 -7.93
CA ARG A 126 14.53 -3.73 -6.94
C ARG A 126 13.75 -4.95 -7.43
N THR A 127 14.24 -6.12 -7.08
CA THR A 127 13.50 -7.37 -7.28
C THR A 127 13.05 -7.94 -5.94
N ARG A 128 11.87 -8.57 -5.94
CA ARG A 128 11.35 -9.32 -4.80
C ARG A 128 11.36 -10.80 -5.14
N LEU A 129 12.22 -11.53 -4.44
CA LEU A 129 12.42 -12.95 -4.67
C LEU A 129 11.62 -13.75 -3.64
N MET A 130 10.88 -14.73 -4.11
CA MET A 130 10.23 -15.77 -3.29
C MET A 130 10.69 -17.12 -3.81
N ASN A 131 11.18 -17.98 -2.92
CA ASN A 131 11.74 -19.29 -3.28
C ASN A 131 12.84 -19.21 -4.37
N ASN A 132 13.68 -18.18 -4.31
CA ASN A 132 14.73 -17.86 -5.30
C ASN A 132 14.22 -17.50 -6.71
N GLU A 133 12.94 -17.24 -6.89
CA GLU A 133 12.37 -16.77 -8.14
C GLU A 133 11.95 -15.30 -8.01
N VAL A 134 12.26 -14.48 -9.02
CA VAL A 134 11.84 -13.07 -9.05
C VAL A 134 10.34 -13.01 -9.35
N MET A 135 9.58 -12.53 -8.39
CA MET A 135 8.12 -12.42 -8.47
C MET A 135 7.65 -11.03 -8.82
N ILE A 136 8.39 -10.00 -8.37
CA ILE A 136 8.07 -8.60 -8.58
C ILE A 136 9.36 -7.87 -8.94
N ILE A 137 9.27 -6.94 -9.88
CA ILE A 137 10.27 -5.91 -10.16
C ILE A 137 9.62 -4.58 -9.80
N ASP A 138 10.20 -3.85 -8.86
CA ASP A 138 9.82 -2.48 -8.53
C ASP A 138 10.82 -1.51 -9.17
N GLU A 139 10.33 -0.55 -9.92
CA GLU A 139 11.09 0.53 -10.52
C GLU A 139 10.55 1.86 -10.00
N ASP A 140 11.36 2.57 -9.23
CA ASP A 140 11.01 3.81 -8.56
C ASP A 140 11.78 4.99 -9.14
N TYR A 141 11.09 6.10 -9.36
CA TYR A 141 11.64 7.39 -9.74
C TYR A 141 11.27 8.42 -8.66
N VAL A 142 12.21 8.72 -7.77
CA VAL A 142 12.01 9.59 -6.61
C VAL A 142 12.68 10.94 -6.83
N ARG A 143 11.98 12.05 -6.63
CA ARG A 143 12.53 13.41 -6.82
C ARG A 143 13.64 13.70 -5.83
N CYS A 144 14.87 13.97 -6.32
CA CYS A 144 16.02 14.32 -5.48
C CYS A 144 15.82 15.60 -4.67
N LYS A 145 14.93 16.48 -5.09
CA LYS A 145 14.57 17.70 -4.36
C LYS A 145 14.01 17.40 -2.97
N MET A 146 13.34 16.25 -2.77
CA MET A 146 12.77 15.84 -1.49
C MET A 146 13.58 14.74 -0.82
N VAL A 147 14.15 13.85 -1.62
CA VAL A 147 14.98 12.73 -1.16
C VAL A 147 16.32 12.82 -1.87
N PRO A 148 17.39 13.32 -1.23
CA PRO A 148 18.69 13.50 -1.87
C PRO A 148 19.35 12.15 -2.21
N GLU A 149 19.13 11.13 -1.40
CA GLU A 149 19.65 9.78 -1.59
C GLU A 149 18.72 8.73 -0.95
N ILE A 150 18.86 7.47 -1.36
CA ILE A 150 18.23 6.33 -0.69
C ILE A 150 19.36 5.38 -0.28
N PRO A 151 19.68 5.25 1.02
CA PRO A 151 20.70 4.32 1.51
C PRO A 151 20.37 2.87 1.12
N THR A 152 21.41 2.05 0.92
CA THR A 152 21.27 0.64 0.55
C THR A 152 20.39 -0.12 1.54
N GLU A 153 20.56 0.12 2.83
CA GLU A 153 19.78 -0.51 3.90
C GLU A 153 18.28 -0.17 3.79
N ALA A 154 17.96 1.10 3.55
CA ALA A 154 16.59 1.56 3.33
C ALA A 154 15.98 0.97 2.05
N ALA A 155 16.77 0.91 0.96
CA ALA A 155 16.34 0.32 -0.31
C ALA A 155 16.06 -1.20 -0.19
N GLN A 156 16.84 -1.91 0.64
CA GLN A 156 16.65 -3.34 0.90
C GLN A 156 15.47 -3.63 1.82
N ASP A 157 15.17 -2.73 2.77
CA ASP A 157 14.12 -2.91 3.75
C ASP A 157 12.82 -2.20 3.32
N SER A 158 12.68 -0.91 3.62
CA SER A 158 11.49 -0.13 3.27
C SER A 158 11.82 1.33 3.00
N ILE A 159 11.70 1.74 1.73
CA ILE A 159 11.90 3.15 1.36
C ILE A 159 10.84 4.06 1.99
N TYR A 160 9.60 3.59 2.18
CA TYR A 160 8.56 4.39 2.84
C TYR A 160 8.86 4.64 4.31
N GLN A 161 9.35 3.63 5.05
CA GLN A 161 9.81 3.84 6.43
C GLN A 161 10.96 4.86 6.50
N TYR A 162 11.91 4.80 5.56
CA TYR A 162 12.98 5.78 5.46
C TYR A 162 12.43 7.18 5.19
N PHE A 163 11.51 7.32 4.22
CA PHE A 163 10.90 8.61 3.88
C PHE A 163 10.13 9.22 5.05
N GLU A 164 9.32 8.43 5.74
CA GLU A 164 8.44 8.92 6.81
C GLU A 164 9.15 9.08 8.14
N ASN A 165 10.04 8.14 8.54
CA ASN A 165 10.63 8.11 9.87
C ASN A 165 11.98 8.87 9.95
N GLU A 166 12.77 8.87 8.86
CA GLU A 166 14.09 9.49 8.87
C GLU A 166 14.10 10.85 8.17
N LEU A 167 13.30 11.01 7.11
CA LEU A 167 13.19 12.28 6.39
C LEU A 167 11.96 13.12 6.80
N ASP A 168 11.11 12.61 7.69
CA ASP A 168 9.88 13.28 8.19
C ASP A 168 8.94 13.73 7.05
N LEU A 169 8.87 12.93 5.97
CA LEU A 169 8.03 13.23 4.82
C LEU A 169 6.60 12.74 5.07
N SER A 170 5.61 13.60 4.84
CA SER A 170 4.19 13.29 4.96
C SER A 170 3.62 12.87 3.58
N ILE A 171 3.68 11.57 3.28
CA ILE A 171 3.14 11.02 2.04
C ILE A 171 1.62 10.98 2.14
N GLY A 172 0.91 11.60 1.18
CA GLY A 172 -0.53 11.81 1.26
C GLY A 172 -1.35 10.77 0.51
N PHE A 173 -1.16 10.68 -0.81
CA PHE A 173 -1.97 9.82 -1.66
C PHE A 173 -1.25 9.41 -2.93
N ALA A 174 -1.82 8.43 -3.64
CA ALA A 174 -1.37 8.04 -4.97
C ALA A 174 -2.55 7.81 -5.91
N THR A 175 -2.32 8.01 -7.20
CA THR A 175 -3.16 7.46 -8.25
C THR A 175 -2.49 6.22 -8.79
N LYS A 176 -3.22 5.12 -8.92
CA LYS A 176 -2.70 3.83 -9.39
C LYS A 176 -3.41 3.38 -10.66
N GLU A 177 -2.65 2.81 -11.58
CA GLU A 177 -3.16 2.19 -12.79
C GLU A 177 -2.64 0.76 -12.91
N PHE A 178 -3.50 -0.15 -13.35
CA PHE A 178 -3.21 -1.58 -13.51
C PHE A 178 -3.41 -1.96 -14.96
N VAL A 179 -2.36 -2.47 -15.59
CA VAL A 179 -2.38 -2.86 -17.01
C VAL A 179 -1.77 -4.24 -17.16
N ALA A 180 -2.43 -5.09 -17.98
CA ALA A 180 -1.80 -6.30 -18.47
C ALA A 180 -1.07 -5.98 -19.77
N GLU A 181 0.24 -6.20 -19.81
CA GLU A 181 1.08 -5.91 -20.96
C GLU A 181 2.10 -7.00 -21.23
N LYS A 182 2.72 -6.98 -22.41
CA LYS A 182 3.77 -7.95 -22.74
C LYS A 182 5.03 -7.67 -21.93
N ALA A 183 5.71 -8.76 -21.55
CA ALA A 183 6.98 -8.67 -20.86
C ALA A 183 7.98 -7.83 -21.65
N GLY A 184 8.53 -6.80 -21.00
CA GLY A 184 9.57 -5.94 -21.54
C GLY A 184 10.96 -6.53 -21.34
N PRO A 185 12.02 -5.86 -21.83
CA PRO A 185 13.40 -6.33 -21.72
C PRO A 185 13.82 -6.65 -20.28
N LEU A 186 13.45 -5.79 -19.33
CA LEU A 186 13.78 -5.95 -17.90
C LEU A 186 13.11 -7.19 -17.29
N ASP A 187 11.84 -7.45 -17.68
CA ASP A 187 11.10 -8.62 -17.22
C ASP A 187 11.68 -9.92 -17.77
N ILE A 188 12.04 -9.90 -19.05
CA ILE A 188 12.69 -11.04 -19.71
C ILE A 188 14.01 -11.37 -19.03
N GLU A 189 14.82 -10.36 -18.76
CA GLU A 189 16.14 -10.52 -18.12
C GLU A 189 16.03 -11.01 -16.67
N LEU A 190 15.25 -10.30 -15.84
CA LEU A 190 15.25 -10.53 -14.39
C LEU A 190 14.26 -11.60 -13.94
N MET A 191 13.12 -11.74 -14.63
CA MET A 191 12.12 -12.79 -14.32
C MET A 191 12.27 -14.04 -15.17
N HIS A 192 13.22 -14.07 -16.13
CA HIS A 192 13.38 -15.18 -17.07
C HIS A 192 12.10 -15.50 -17.87
N LEU A 193 11.38 -14.43 -18.26
CA LEU A 193 10.22 -14.51 -19.13
C LEU A 193 10.61 -14.53 -20.61
N THR A 194 9.64 -14.78 -21.47
CA THR A 194 9.79 -14.68 -22.93
C THR A 194 9.05 -13.45 -23.47
N PRO A 195 9.35 -12.96 -24.69
CA PRO A 195 8.61 -11.87 -25.31
C PRO A 195 7.13 -12.15 -25.57
N MET A 196 6.70 -13.41 -25.43
CA MET A 196 5.29 -13.81 -25.57
C MET A 196 4.53 -13.82 -24.26
N ASP A 197 5.23 -13.73 -23.12
CA ASP A 197 4.64 -13.71 -21.80
C ASP A 197 4.04 -12.33 -21.48
N TYR A 198 3.11 -12.32 -20.53
CA TYR A 198 2.46 -11.12 -20.03
C TYR A 198 2.77 -10.92 -18.57
N ILE A 199 2.81 -9.68 -18.18
CA ILE A 199 2.91 -9.22 -16.79
C ILE A 199 1.71 -8.36 -16.42
N ILE A 200 1.51 -8.14 -15.13
CA ILE A 200 0.68 -7.05 -14.64
C ILE A 200 1.60 -5.93 -14.19
N SER A 201 1.49 -4.79 -14.87
CA SER A 201 2.16 -3.54 -14.53
C SER A 201 1.24 -2.70 -13.64
N VAL A 202 1.77 -2.27 -12.50
CA VAL A 202 1.07 -1.38 -11.57
C VAL A 202 1.85 -0.08 -11.47
N SER A 203 1.41 0.95 -12.20
CA SER A 203 2.03 2.27 -12.11
C SER A 203 1.34 3.15 -11.06
N SER A 204 2.13 3.97 -10.37
CA SER A 204 1.60 4.87 -9.34
C SER A 204 2.28 6.23 -9.39
N HIS A 205 1.47 7.28 -9.38
CA HIS A 205 1.92 8.65 -9.13
C HIS A 205 1.63 8.98 -7.68
N VAL A 206 2.68 9.23 -6.89
CA VAL A 206 2.60 9.46 -5.46
C VAL A 206 2.77 10.95 -5.16
N PHE A 207 1.95 11.45 -4.25
CA PHE A 207 1.90 12.85 -3.85
C PHE A 207 2.04 12.99 -2.34
N MET A 208 2.64 14.08 -1.92
CA MET A 208 2.68 14.50 -0.53
C MET A 208 1.28 14.97 -0.06
N GLU A 209 1.10 15.17 1.26
CA GLU A 209 -0.15 15.73 1.80
C GLU A 209 -0.48 17.12 1.25
N ASP A 210 0.53 17.93 0.89
CA ASP A 210 0.39 19.24 0.26
C ASP A 210 0.11 19.19 -1.25
N THR A 211 -0.11 18.00 -1.80
CA THR A 211 -0.33 17.71 -3.23
C THR A 211 0.90 17.83 -4.13
N THR A 212 2.09 18.03 -3.57
CA THR A 212 3.34 18.03 -4.35
C THR A 212 3.63 16.63 -4.89
N PHE A 213 3.90 16.50 -6.18
CA PHE A 213 4.33 15.23 -6.78
C PHE A 213 5.69 14.82 -6.21
N PHE A 214 5.77 13.57 -5.76
CA PHE A 214 6.90 13.05 -5.01
C PHE A 214 7.64 11.93 -5.73
N GLN A 215 6.89 10.93 -6.21
CA GLN A 215 7.46 9.70 -6.76
C GLN A 215 6.56 9.14 -7.86
N PHE A 216 7.19 8.59 -8.90
CA PHE A 216 6.55 7.66 -9.81
C PHE A 216 7.13 6.28 -9.59
N THR A 217 6.28 5.27 -9.51
CA THR A 217 6.71 3.87 -9.36
C THR A 217 5.96 2.98 -10.33
N VAL A 218 6.64 1.97 -10.84
CA VAL A 218 6.06 0.88 -11.62
C VAL A 218 6.47 -0.43 -10.99
N SER A 219 5.48 -1.28 -10.67
CA SER A 219 5.71 -2.63 -10.16
C SER A 219 5.23 -3.63 -11.19
N HIS A 220 6.14 -4.45 -11.71
CA HIS A 220 5.85 -5.53 -12.62
C HIS A 220 5.67 -6.84 -11.85
N HIS A 221 4.53 -7.48 -12.05
CA HIS A 221 4.18 -8.73 -11.37
C HIS A 221 4.01 -9.85 -12.37
N ARG A 222 4.49 -11.06 -12.02
CA ARG A 222 4.17 -12.26 -12.79
C ARG A 222 2.67 -12.49 -12.86
N LEU A 223 2.13 -12.61 -14.07
CA LEU A 223 0.68 -12.76 -14.31
C LEU A 223 0.08 -13.95 -13.56
N GLU A 224 0.74 -15.10 -13.58
CA GLU A 224 0.25 -16.33 -12.96
C GLU A 224 0.22 -16.30 -11.42
N LYS A 225 0.97 -15.35 -10.81
CA LYS A 225 1.03 -15.17 -9.35
C LYS A 225 0.25 -13.96 -8.87
N PHE A 226 -0.13 -13.07 -9.79
CA PHE A 226 -0.85 -11.86 -9.41
C PHE A 226 -2.28 -12.19 -8.99
N ARG A 227 -2.65 -11.77 -7.80
CA ARG A 227 -4.02 -11.85 -7.30
C ARG A 227 -4.40 -10.49 -6.74
N PHE A 228 -5.50 -10.00 -7.22
CA PHE A 228 -6.09 -8.76 -6.78
C PHE A 228 -7.41 -9.04 -6.07
N SER A 229 -7.59 -8.49 -4.89
CA SER A 229 -8.85 -8.58 -4.16
C SER A 229 -9.05 -7.31 -3.34
N GLU A 230 -10.19 -6.68 -3.48
CA GLU A 230 -10.54 -5.46 -2.75
C GLU A 230 -11.90 -5.61 -2.07
N PHE A 231 -12.02 -5.06 -0.88
CA PHE A 231 -13.30 -4.98 -0.21
C PHE A 231 -14.16 -3.89 -0.84
N ALA A 232 -15.27 -4.28 -1.47
CA ALA A 232 -16.22 -3.37 -2.10
C ALA A 232 -17.50 -3.25 -1.27
N ARG A 233 -17.85 -2.04 -0.87
CA ARG A 233 -19.12 -1.74 -0.19
C ARG A 233 -20.07 -0.99 -1.10
N ARG A 234 -21.32 -1.46 -1.19
CA ARG A 234 -22.37 -0.74 -1.90
C ARG A 234 -22.72 0.55 -1.14
N LYS A 235 -22.49 1.69 -1.75
CA LYS A 235 -23.01 2.98 -1.25
C LYS A 235 -24.52 3.04 -1.51
N PRO A 236 -25.35 3.54 -0.55
CA PRO A 236 -26.77 3.81 -0.80
C PRO A 236 -26.91 4.73 -2.02
N ARG A 237 -27.88 4.46 -2.89
CA ARG A 237 -28.24 5.43 -3.93
C ARG A 237 -28.77 6.68 -3.21
N LEU A 238 -28.13 7.83 -3.41
CA LEU A 238 -28.75 9.11 -3.14
C LEU A 238 -29.83 9.27 -4.20
N ASN A 239 -31.07 9.12 -3.80
CA ASN A 239 -32.19 9.52 -4.65
C ASN A 239 -32.20 11.06 -4.62
N PHE A 240 -31.77 11.69 -5.70
CA PHE A 240 -31.97 13.11 -5.98
C PHE A 240 -33.37 13.29 -6.52
#